data_01f29d2a5d7f5d1889ebf56a1a1c6a19
#
_entry.id   01f29d2a5d7f5d1889ebf56a1a1c6a19
#
_cell.length_a   1.000
_cell.length_b   1.000
_cell.length_c   1.000
_cell.angle_alpha   90.00
_cell.angle_beta   90.00
_cell.angle_gamma   90.00
#
_symmetry.space_group_name_H-M   'P 1'
#
loop_
_entity.id
_entity.type
_entity.pdbx_description
1 polymer ?
#
loop_
_entity_poly.entity_id
_entity_poly.type
_entity_poly.pdbx_seq_one_letter_code
_entity_poly.pdbx_strand_id
1 'polypeptide(L)'
;MSLGRALGCSVAAVSIGLVLAQPAAATNDPVSVIVKQSRITTRLGENVSFRAAFANRGPTDTGPLIAHLNVLSLREGVEVDPEDWSTHRTRYLGAISSGASRTITWKVHAITTGRIALYVAVLPQAGVNRPPAIGRTVQLVVAGRDTLNSGGILPLALGIPFLLGLMTTGLQVARKRR
;
A
#
# COMPACT_ATOMS: atom_id res chain seq x y z
N MET A 1 -50.29 49.43 -57.33
CA MET A 1 -50.31 48.11 -56.73
C MET A 1 -48.88 47.57 -56.75
N SER A 2 -48.21 47.63 -55.58
CA SER A 2 -46.84 47.07 -55.46
C SER A 2 -46.69 46.51 -54.07
N LEU A 3 -46.63 45.17 -53.97
CA LEU A 3 -46.38 44.45 -52.73
C LEU A 3 -44.90 44.46 -52.40
N GLY A 4 -44.52 45.10 -51.33
CA GLY A 4 -43.21 44.97 -50.73
C GLY A 4 -43.12 43.74 -49.77
N ARG A 5 -42.30 42.75 -50.09
CA ARG A 5 -41.97 41.62 -49.21
C ARG A 5 -40.81 42.04 -48.29
N ALA A 6 -41.12 42.16 -46.98
CA ALA A 6 -40.10 42.28 -45.95
C ALA A 6 -39.52 40.90 -45.62
N LEU A 7 -38.21 40.70 -45.81
CA LEU A 7 -37.47 39.54 -45.31
C LEU A 7 -37.11 39.81 -43.82
N GLY A 8 -37.67 39.01 -42.92
CA GLY A 8 -37.27 39.00 -41.53
C GLY A 8 -36.05 38.09 -41.35
N CYS A 9 -34.91 38.66 -40.97
CA CYS A 9 -33.73 37.89 -40.50
C CYS A 9 -33.93 37.54 -39.02
N SER A 10 -34.16 36.26 -38.76
CA SER A 10 -34.15 35.75 -37.37
C SER A 10 -32.71 35.43 -36.95
N VAL A 11 -32.20 36.21 -36.01
CA VAL A 11 -30.89 35.95 -35.37
C VAL A 11 -31.15 34.99 -34.23
N ALA A 12 -30.69 33.77 -34.38
CA ALA A 12 -30.68 32.75 -33.33
C ALA A 12 -29.52 33.04 -32.35
N ALA A 13 -29.83 33.49 -31.15
CA ALA A 13 -28.86 33.63 -30.06
C ALA A 13 -28.51 32.26 -29.48
N VAL A 14 -27.27 31.79 -29.74
CA VAL A 14 -26.71 30.60 -29.11
C VAL A 14 -26.22 30.98 -27.69
N SER A 15 -26.95 30.61 -26.68
CA SER A 15 -26.53 30.76 -25.27
C SER A 15 -25.55 29.66 -24.91
N ILE A 16 -24.26 29.98 -24.83
CA ILE A 16 -23.23 29.07 -24.29
C ILE A 16 -23.37 29.08 -22.78
N GLY A 17 -24.00 28.03 -22.22
CA GLY A 17 -24.08 27.82 -20.80
C GLY A 17 -22.69 27.47 -20.23
N LEU A 18 -22.07 28.39 -19.49
CA LEU A 18 -20.85 28.16 -18.73
C LEU A 18 -21.17 27.25 -17.57
N VAL A 19 -20.87 25.96 -17.69
CA VAL A 19 -20.95 24.99 -16.58
C VAL A 19 -19.78 25.29 -15.65
N LEU A 20 -20.05 26.05 -14.59
CA LEU A 20 -19.11 26.23 -13.48
C LEU A 20 -18.98 24.89 -12.78
N ALA A 21 -17.83 24.23 -12.92
CA ALA A 21 -17.49 23.08 -12.13
C ALA A 21 -17.45 23.50 -10.66
N GLN A 22 -18.45 23.05 -9.88
CA GLN A 22 -18.46 23.26 -8.45
C GLN A 22 -17.27 22.52 -7.84
N PRO A 23 -16.42 23.19 -7.04
CA PRO A 23 -15.39 22.49 -6.30
C PRO A 23 -16.10 21.45 -5.41
N ALA A 24 -15.66 20.19 -5.51
CA ALA A 24 -16.14 19.13 -4.62
C ALA A 24 -15.98 19.62 -3.19
N ALA A 25 -17.10 19.81 -2.49
CA ALA A 25 -17.10 20.20 -1.09
C ALA A 25 -16.24 19.18 -0.35
N ALA A 26 -15.14 19.63 0.28
CA ALA A 26 -14.36 18.81 1.18
C ALA A 26 -15.34 18.31 2.24
N THR A 27 -15.65 17.02 2.23
CA THR A 27 -16.48 16.39 3.23
C THR A 27 -15.74 16.56 4.55
N ASN A 28 -16.24 17.44 5.43
CA ASN A 28 -15.76 17.58 6.80
C ASN A 28 -16.15 16.30 7.56
N ASP A 29 -15.43 15.22 7.23
CA ASP A 29 -15.55 13.97 7.98
C ASP A 29 -15.01 14.26 9.40
N PRO A 30 -15.82 14.08 10.45
CA PRO A 30 -15.39 14.34 11.82
C PRO A 30 -14.20 13.43 12.21
N VAL A 31 -14.02 12.30 11.52
CA VAL A 31 -12.93 11.36 11.79
C VAL A 31 -11.83 11.54 10.77
N SER A 32 -10.64 11.84 11.23
CA SER A 32 -9.44 11.91 10.40
C SER A 32 -8.48 10.76 10.72
N VAL A 33 -7.84 10.19 9.68
CA VAL A 33 -6.81 9.16 9.80
C VAL A 33 -5.45 9.79 9.53
N ILE A 34 -4.58 9.80 10.53
CA ILE A 34 -3.27 10.47 10.49
C ILE A 34 -2.18 9.40 10.50
N VAL A 35 -1.41 9.33 9.42
CA VAL A 35 -0.23 8.49 9.29
C VAL A 35 0.98 9.38 9.03
N LYS A 36 1.97 9.35 9.91
CA LYS A 36 3.16 10.20 9.82
C LYS A 36 4.16 9.70 8.78
N GLN A 37 4.32 8.38 8.69
CA GLN A 37 5.22 7.76 7.73
C GLN A 37 4.65 7.89 6.31
N SER A 38 5.46 8.34 5.37
CA SER A 38 5.13 8.33 3.94
C SER A 38 5.81 7.20 3.19
N ARG A 39 6.94 6.71 3.73
CA ARG A 39 7.75 5.64 3.13
C ARG A 39 8.40 4.78 4.20
N ILE A 40 8.46 3.48 3.92
CA ILE A 40 9.18 2.47 4.70
C ILE A 40 9.99 1.65 3.71
N THR A 41 11.24 1.34 4.03
CA THR A 41 12.08 0.42 3.24
C THR A 41 12.38 -0.80 4.10
N THR A 42 12.28 -1.99 3.51
CA THR A 42 12.52 -3.27 4.18
C THR A 42 13.03 -4.30 3.18
N ARG A 43 13.34 -5.50 3.64
CA ARG A 43 13.72 -6.64 2.82
C ARG A 43 12.63 -7.71 2.82
N LEU A 44 12.64 -8.53 1.78
CA LEU A 44 11.76 -9.69 1.68
C LEU A 44 11.88 -10.58 2.93
N GLY A 45 10.75 -10.97 3.51
CA GLY A 45 10.66 -11.79 4.71
C GLY A 45 10.78 -11.03 6.04
N GLU A 46 10.96 -9.70 6.02
CA GLU A 46 11.01 -8.90 7.25
C GLU A 46 9.63 -8.40 7.67
N ASN A 47 9.50 -8.15 8.98
CA ASN A 47 8.33 -7.51 9.55
C ASN A 47 8.59 -6.02 9.73
N VAL A 48 7.65 -5.22 9.29
CA VAL A 48 7.65 -3.76 9.50
C VAL A 48 6.42 -3.34 10.29
N SER A 49 6.47 -2.17 10.90
CA SER A 49 5.32 -1.61 11.57
C SER A 49 5.18 -0.12 11.31
N PHE A 50 3.93 0.36 11.26
CA PHE A 50 3.62 1.77 11.23
C PHE A 50 2.43 2.10 12.12
N ARG A 51 2.26 3.38 12.44
CA ARG A 51 1.20 3.85 13.33
C ARG A 51 0.20 4.70 12.56
N ALA A 52 -1.09 4.43 12.80
CA ALA A 52 -2.18 5.28 12.37
C ALA A 52 -2.91 5.81 13.58
N ALA A 53 -3.09 7.12 13.66
CA ALA A 53 -3.91 7.79 14.66
C ALA A 53 -5.26 8.17 14.06
N PHE A 54 -6.31 7.91 14.79
CA PHE A 54 -7.71 8.19 14.44
C PHE A 54 -8.20 9.29 15.36
N ALA A 55 -8.40 10.48 14.83
CA ALA A 55 -8.82 11.63 15.60
C ALA A 55 -10.27 12.01 15.27
N ASN A 56 -11.10 12.13 16.30
CA ASN A 56 -12.42 12.71 16.16
C ASN A 56 -12.31 14.23 16.29
N ARG A 57 -12.55 14.95 15.21
CA ARG A 57 -12.57 16.42 15.16
C ARG A 57 -13.97 17.00 15.21
N GLY A 58 -14.97 16.15 15.31
CA GLY A 58 -16.36 16.56 15.42
C GLY A 58 -16.73 17.02 16.83
N PRO A 59 -17.86 17.69 16.98
CA PRO A 59 -18.36 18.19 18.27
C PRO A 59 -18.97 17.12 19.16
N THR A 60 -19.22 15.92 18.62
CA THR A 60 -19.85 14.80 19.33
C THR A 60 -18.99 13.55 19.24
N ASP A 61 -19.23 12.60 20.13
CA ASP A 61 -18.60 11.30 20.08
C ASP A 61 -18.95 10.58 18.76
N THR A 62 -18.00 9.80 18.22
CA THR A 62 -18.31 8.92 17.10
C THR A 62 -19.11 7.72 17.60
N GLY A 63 -19.88 7.08 16.72
CA GLY A 63 -20.31 5.71 16.97
C GLY A 63 -19.10 4.75 16.97
N PRO A 64 -19.31 3.45 17.22
CA PRO A 64 -18.28 2.43 17.07
C PRO A 64 -17.69 2.44 15.65
N LEU A 65 -16.37 2.40 15.55
CA LEU A 65 -15.61 2.47 14.31
C LEU A 65 -14.84 1.17 14.05
N ILE A 66 -14.63 0.88 12.78
CA ILE A 66 -13.76 -0.18 12.31
C ILE A 66 -12.66 0.45 11.47
N ALA A 67 -11.40 0.13 11.77
CA ALA A 67 -10.26 0.48 10.95
C ALA A 67 -9.78 -0.75 10.17
N HIS A 68 -9.55 -0.59 8.87
CA HIS A 68 -9.12 -1.65 7.98
C HIS A 68 -7.83 -1.25 7.26
N LEU A 69 -6.81 -2.12 7.34
CA LEU A 69 -5.56 -1.98 6.59
C LEU A 69 -5.73 -2.58 5.20
N ASN A 70 -5.39 -1.80 4.19
CA ASN A 70 -5.36 -2.22 2.81
C ASN A 70 -3.91 -2.27 2.31
N VAL A 71 -3.62 -3.29 1.51
CA VAL A 71 -2.31 -3.54 0.91
C VAL A 71 -2.51 -3.68 -0.59
N LEU A 72 -1.83 -2.87 -1.39
CA LEU A 72 -1.93 -2.88 -2.84
C LEU A 72 -0.55 -2.90 -3.47
N SER A 73 -0.36 -3.72 -4.51
CA SER A 73 0.82 -3.61 -5.37
C SER A 73 0.74 -2.33 -6.21
N LEU A 74 1.86 -1.60 -6.30
CA LEU A 74 2.04 -0.50 -7.25
C LEU A 74 2.70 -0.98 -8.56
N ARG A 75 2.81 -2.28 -8.74
CA ARG A 75 3.35 -2.93 -9.92
C ARG A 75 2.22 -3.58 -10.69
N GLU A 76 2.13 -3.28 -11.97
CA GLU A 76 1.14 -3.87 -12.86
C GLU A 76 1.28 -5.39 -12.94
N GLY A 77 0.15 -6.11 -12.99
CA GLY A 77 0.11 -7.57 -13.09
C GLY A 77 0.56 -8.33 -11.84
N VAL A 78 0.84 -7.65 -10.74
CA VAL A 78 1.17 -8.28 -9.45
C VAL A 78 0.00 -8.17 -8.51
N GLU A 79 -0.68 -9.27 -8.28
CA GLU A 79 -1.69 -9.37 -7.24
C GLU A 79 -1.04 -9.52 -5.87
N VAL A 80 -1.67 -8.93 -4.88
CA VAL A 80 -1.26 -9.00 -3.47
C VAL A 80 -2.47 -9.47 -2.68
N ASP A 81 -2.37 -10.63 -2.04
CA ASP A 81 -3.35 -11.02 -1.05
C ASP A 81 -3.03 -10.30 0.28
N PRO A 82 -3.88 -9.36 0.70
CA PRO A 82 -3.61 -8.60 1.90
C PRO A 82 -3.57 -9.45 3.17
N GLU A 83 -4.17 -10.65 3.18
CA GLU A 83 -4.20 -11.56 4.34
C GLU A 83 -2.82 -12.11 4.66
N ASP A 84 -2.03 -12.38 3.65
CA ASP A 84 -0.65 -12.85 3.78
C ASP A 84 0.29 -11.77 4.36
N TRP A 85 -0.08 -10.49 4.19
CA TRP A 85 0.74 -9.37 4.65
C TRP A 85 0.49 -8.97 6.09
N SER A 86 -0.72 -9.23 6.61
CA SER A 86 -1.06 -8.87 7.99
C SER A 86 -2.21 -9.70 8.51
N THR A 87 -1.98 -10.43 9.59
CA THR A 87 -2.98 -11.27 10.26
C THR A 87 -4.09 -10.48 10.95
N HIS A 88 -3.87 -9.19 11.21
CA HIS A 88 -4.82 -8.35 11.94
C HIS A 88 -5.15 -7.08 11.14
N ARG A 89 -5.71 -7.26 9.94
CA ARG A 89 -6.06 -6.13 9.05
C ARG A 89 -7.25 -5.32 9.55
N THR A 90 -8.16 -5.93 10.27
CA THR A 90 -9.35 -5.27 10.81
C THR A 90 -9.17 -5.03 12.29
N ARG A 91 -9.46 -3.81 12.74
CA ARG A 91 -9.38 -3.39 14.14
C ARG A 91 -10.65 -2.64 14.54
N TYR A 92 -11.26 -3.10 15.61
CA TYR A 92 -12.41 -2.43 16.21
C TYR A 92 -11.91 -1.31 17.13
N LEU A 93 -12.27 -0.08 16.81
CA LEU A 93 -11.84 1.11 17.56
C LEU A 93 -12.76 1.45 18.72
N GLY A 94 -14.01 0.99 18.67
CA GLY A 94 -15.07 1.53 19.52
C GLY A 94 -15.37 2.98 19.19
N ALA A 95 -16.11 3.65 20.05
CA ALA A 95 -16.37 5.08 19.93
C ALA A 95 -15.13 5.90 20.32
N ILE A 96 -14.94 7.05 19.67
CA ILE A 96 -13.91 8.03 19.98
C ILE A 96 -14.60 9.32 20.40
N SER A 97 -14.35 9.78 21.62
CA SER A 97 -14.96 11.00 22.14
C SER A 97 -14.54 12.23 21.34
N SER A 98 -15.39 13.27 21.39
CA SER A 98 -15.13 14.55 20.76
C SER A 98 -13.76 15.09 21.13
N GLY A 99 -12.95 15.51 20.16
CA GLY A 99 -11.60 16.00 20.33
C GLY A 99 -10.55 14.95 20.72
N ALA A 100 -10.96 13.70 20.97
CA ALA A 100 -10.04 12.61 21.33
C ALA A 100 -9.42 11.92 20.12
N SER A 101 -8.38 11.14 20.37
CA SER A 101 -7.72 10.31 19.36
C SER A 101 -7.33 8.95 19.91
N ARG A 102 -7.29 7.95 19.02
CA ARG A 102 -6.82 6.59 19.30
C ARG A 102 -5.75 6.21 18.30
N THR A 103 -4.66 5.58 18.75
CA THR A 103 -3.57 5.15 17.87
C THR A 103 -3.50 3.62 17.83
N ILE A 104 -3.33 3.09 16.63
CA ILE A 104 -3.07 1.67 16.39
C ILE A 104 -1.73 1.50 15.70
N THR A 105 -0.98 0.47 16.11
CA THR A 105 0.21 0.00 15.40
C THR A 105 -0.16 -1.19 14.53
N TRP A 106 0.12 -1.08 13.25
CA TRP A 106 -0.05 -2.15 12.28
C TRP A 106 1.28 -2.87 12.09
N LYS A 107 1.23 -4.19 12.02
CA LYS A 107 2.36 -5.04 11.67
C LYS A 107 2.11 -5.64 10.29
N VAL A 108 3.12 -5.57 9.44
CA VAL A 108 3.06 -6.02 8.05
C VAL A 108 4.28 -6.89 7.77
N HIS A 109 4.06 -8.06 7.20
CA HIS A 109 5.11 -8.97 6.76
C HIS A 109 5.39 -8.78 5.27
N ALA A 110 6.63 -8.53 4.88
CA ALA A 110 7.01 -8.27 3.50
C ALA A 110 7.20 -9.58 2.72
N ILE A 111 6.18 -10.04 2.01
CA ILE A 111 6.18 -11.35 1.31
C ILE A 111 6.50 -11.27 -0.18
N THR A 112 6.51 -10.08 -0.78
CA THR A 112 6.82 -9.86 -2.19
C THR A 112 7.71 -8.64 -2.35
N THR A 113 8.66 -8.69 -3.29
CA THR A 113 9.54 -7.56 -3.61
C THR A 113 8.82 -6.51 -4.44
N GLY A 114 9.25 -5.25 -4.32
CA GLY A 114 8.75 -4.15 -5.12
C GLY A 114 8.16 -3.01 -4.29
N ARG A 115 7.28 -2.22 -4.92
CA ARG A 115 6.62 -1.07 -4.29
C ARG A 115 5.19 -1.44 -3.96
N ILE A 116 4.84 -1.33 -2.70
CA ILE A 116 3.54 -1.66 -2.14
C ILE A 116 2.96 -0.40 -1.51
N ALA A 117 1.68 -0.17 -1.72
CA ALA A 117 0.93 0.89 -1.06
C ALA A 117 0.17 0.32 0.14
N LEU A 118 0.40 0.90 1.31
CA LEU A 118 -0.33 0.60 2.53
C LEU A 118 -1.19 1.80 2.88
N TYR A 119 -2.48 1.61 3.13
CA TYR A 119 -3.35 2.66 3.65
C TYR A 119 -4.38 2.10 4.60
N VAL A 120 -4.86 2.94 5.51
CA VAL A 120 -5.88 2.57 6.48
C VAL A 120 -7.15 3.34 6.16
N ALA A 121 -8.25 2.62 6.05
CA ALA A 121 -9.59 3.17 5.94
C ALA A 121 -10.34 2.97 7.26
N VAL A 122 -11.16 3.95 7.65
CA VAL A 122 -12.04 3.87 8.82
C VAL A 122 -13.48 4.03 8.38
N LEU A 123 -14.32 3.16 8.90
CA LEU A 123 -15.76 3.14 8.63
C LEU A 123 -16.54 3.05 9.95
N PRO A 124 -17.79 3.56 9.99
CA PRO A 124 -18.72 3.23 11.05
C PRO A 124 -19.00 1.72 11.08
N GLN A 125 -19.12 1.15 12.26
CA GLN A 125 -19.42 -0.28 12.43
C GLN A 125 -20.84 -0.63 12.00
N ALA A 126 -21.79 0.26 12.14
CA ALA A 126 -23.18 0.04 11.77
C ALA A 126 -23.89 1.36 11.42
N GLY A 127 -24.91 1.26 10.58
CA GLY A 127 -26.06 2.18 10.51
C GLY A 127 -25.85 3.57 9.88
N VAL A 128 -24.65 3.96 9.48
CA VAL A 128 -24.40 5.28 8.88
C VAL A 128 -23.85 5.12 7.48
N ASN A 129 -24.63 5.51 6.48
CA ASN A 129 -24.15 5.59 5.11
C ASN A 129 -23.21 6.79 4.95
N ARG A 130 -21.97 6.65 5.45
CA ARG A 130 -20.93 7.66 5.39
C ARG A 130 -19.74 7.07 4.63
N PRO A 131 -19.11 7.84 3.74
CA PRO A 131 -17.91 7.40 3.07
C PRO A 131 -16.78 7.08 4.08
N PRO A 132 -15.90 6.13 3.77
CA PRO A 132 -14.77 5.83 4.64
C PRO A 132 -13.80 7.01 4.71
N ALA A 133 -13.31 7.32 5.92
CA ALA A 133 -12.17 8.21 6.07
C ALA A 133 -10.89 7.43 5.76
N ILE A 134 -10.10 7.92 4.81
CA ILE A 134 -8.89 7.25 4.34
C ILE A 134 -7.66 8.01 4.79
N GLY A 135 -6.71 7.30 5.37
CA GLY A 135 -5.42 7.84 5.77
C GLY A 135 -4.47 8.02 4.59
N ARG A 136 -3.41 8.81 4.83
CA ARG A 136 -2.31 8.95 3.88
C ARG A 136 -1.72 7.57 3.55
N THR A 137 -1.43 7.34 2.27
CA THR A 137 -0.74 6.13 1.82
C THR A 137 0.71 6.12 2.28
N VAL A 138 1.15 4.99 2.82
CA VAL A 138 2.55 4.66 3.12
C VAL A 138 3.10 3.84 1.98
N GLN A 139 4.15 4.30 1.33
CA GLN A 139 4.86 3.53 0.33
C GLN A 139 5.83 2.57 1.01
N LEU A 140 5.56 1.28 0.95
CA LEU A 140 6.49 0.24 1.38
C LEU A 140 7.34 -0.20 0.20
N VAL A 141 8.66 -0.10 0.32
CA VAL A 141 9.63 -0.55 -0.67
C VAL A 141 10.31 -1.80 -0.13
N VAL A 142 10.05 -2.93 -0.78
CA VAL A 142 10.61 -4.22 -0.39
C VAL A 142 11.74 -4.60 -1.34
N ALA A 143 12.97 -4.57 -0.83
CA ALA A 143 14.15 -5.06 -1.55
C ALA A 143 14.21 -6.58 -1.52
N GLY A 144 14.84 -7.19 -2.55
CA GLY A 144 15.16 -8.60 -2.53
C GLY A 144 16.08 -8.94 -1.35
N ARG A 145 15.98 -10.17 -0.88
CA ARG A 145 16.96 -10.71 0.05
C ARG A 145 18.07 -11.31 -0.80
N ASP A 146 19.30 -10.85 -0.63
CA ASP A 146 20.46 -11.52 -1.22
C ASP A 146 20.58 -12.90 -0.54
N THR A 147 19.94 -13.90 -1.14
CA THR A 147 20.26 -15.28 -0.81
C THR A 147 21.70 -15.50 -1.30
N LEU A 148 22.51 -16.14 -0.49
CA LEU A 148 23.90 -16.52 -0.80
C LEU A 148 24.03 -16.80 -2.29
N ASN A 149 24.76 -15.92 -2.97
CA ASN A 149 24.99 -15.98 -4.41
C ASN A 149 25.40 -17.42 -4.76
N SER A 150 24.63 -18.08 -5.62
CA SER A 150 24.96 -19.44 -6.10
C SER A 150 26.39 -19.54 -6.63
N GLY A 151 26.97 -18.43 -7.10
CA GLY A 151 28.37 -18.29 -7.44
C GLY A 151 29.34 -18.45 -6.29
N GLY A 152 28.93 -18.24 -5.03
CA GLY A 152 29.79 -18.48 -3.85
C GLY A 152 29.74 -19.92 -3.34
N ILE A 153 28.65 -20.64 -3.57
CA ILE A 153 28.48 -22.03 -3.12
C ILE A 153 29.09 -23.01 -4.16
N LEU A 154 28.96 -22.70 -5.45
CA LEU A 154 29.44 -23.56 -6.53
C LEU A 154 30.93 -23.84 -6.46
N PRO A 155 31.84 -22.86 -6.25
CA PRO A 155 33.26 -23.11 -6.06
C PRO A 155 33.59 -23.99 -4.85
N LEU A 156 32.84 -23.83 -3.74
CA LEU A 156 33.00 -24.66 -2.56
C LEU A 156 32.51 -26.10 -2.78
N ALA A 157 31.35 -26.27 -3.42
CA ALA A 157 30.74 -27.56 -3.70
C ALA A 157 31.58 -28.40 -4.66
N LEU A 158 32.28 -27.75 -5.61
CA LEU A 158 33.19 -28.44 -6.56
C LEU A 158 34.61 -28.49 -6.06
N GLY A 159 35.10 -27.49 -5.35
CA GLY A 159 36.49 -27.39 -4.89
C GLY A 159 36.85 -28.43 -3.83
N ILE A 160 35.95 -28.71 -2.89
CA ILE A 160 36.21 -29.69 -1.83
C ILE A 160 36.37 -31.12 -2.38
N PRO A 161 35.43 -31.65 -3.20
CA PRO A 161 35.61 -32.99 -3.79
C PRO A 161 36.86 -33.09 -4.69
N PHE A 162 37.16 -32.01 -5.43
CA PHE A 162 38.34 -31.98 -6.30
C PHE A 162 39.65 -32.07 -5.51
N LEU A 163 39.77 -31.30 -4.41
CA LEU A 163 40.94 -31.37 -3.52
C LEU A 163 41.08 -32.73 -2.86
N LEU A 164 39.98 -33.32 -2.39
CA LEU A 164 40.01 -34.68 -1.81
C LEU A 164 40.42 -35.73 -2.83
N GLY A 165 39.94 -35.60 -4.08
CA GLY A 165 40.37 -36.49 -5.20
C GLY A 165 41.85 -36.38 -5.50
N LEU A 166 42.42 -35.18 -5.52
CA LEU A 166 43.87 -34.98 -5.72
C LEU A 166 44.71 -35.56 -4.58
N MET A 167 44.28 -35.37 -3.33
CA MET A 167 44.98 -35.92 -2.17
C MET A 167 45.00 -37.44 -2.19
N THR A 168 43.87 -38.08 -2.49
CA THR A 168 43.80 -39.54 -2.55
C THR A 168 44.66 -40.14 -3.67
N THR A 169 44.65 -39.49 -4.85
CA THR A 169 45.46 -39.91 -6.00
C THR A 169 46.95 -39.71 -5.72
N GLY A 170 47.34 -38.59 -5.12
CA GLY A 170 48.71 -38.32 -4.71
C GLY A 170 49.26 -39.35 -3.71
N LEU A 171 48.45 -39.74 -2.73
CA LEU A 171 48.81 -40.77 -1.75
C LEU A 171 48.97 -42.15 -2.39
N GLN A 172 48.17 -42.53 -3.37
CA GLN A 172 48.28 -43.81 -4.09
C GLN A 172 49.55 -43.88 -4.95
N VAL A 173 49.90 -42.78 -5.62
CA VAL A 173 51.12 -42.71 -6.42
C VAL A 173 52.36 -42.79 -5.51
N ALA A 174 52.33 -42.09 -4.37
CA ALA A 174 53.44 -42.15 -3.41
C ALA A 174 53.65 -43.56 -2.79
N ARG A 175 52.56 -44.30 -2.57
CA ARG A 175 52.66 -45.72 -2.09
C ARG A 175 53.22 -46.69 -3.12
N LYS A 176 52.93 -46.46 -4.40
CA LYS A 176 53.49 -47.34 -5.49
C LYS A 176 54.97 -47.14 -5.77
N ARG A 177 55.56 -46.04 -5.29
CA ARG A 177 56.98 -45.72 -5.50
C ARG A 177 57.88 -46.17 -4.34
N ARG A 178 57.32 -46.75 -3.29
CA ARG A 178 58.02 -47.43 -2.20
C ARG A 178 57.92 -48.96 -2.37
#